data_9eb72c8b626821aa8a15e00513e7d4d5
#
_entry.id   9eb72c8b626821aa8a15e00513e7d4d5
#
_cell.length_a   1.000
_cell.length_b   1.000
_cell.length_c   1.000
_cell.angle_alpha   90.00
_cell.angle_beta   90.00
_cell.angle_gamma   90.00
#
_symmetry.space_group_name_H-M   'P 1'
#
loop_
_entity.id
_entity.type
_entity.pdbx_description
1 polymer ?
#
loop_
_entity_poly.entity_id
_entity_poly.type
_entity_poly.pdbx_seq_one_letter_code
_entity_poly.pdbx_strand_id
1 'polypeptide(L)'
;TRFYFAVSSFYRNFAPMKKIVIGIDVGISTTKIVGIDESGMVISPIRIKATDPITSLYGAFGKYLHDNKISLDEVEQVMLTGVGSAYIDERIYGLPTSKSEEFVADGLGARYESKLERMIVVSMGTGTSLVKCDGKEIKHIGGIGIGGGTLAGLSRIMLKTDDIKQIVNLAKNGDVSKINLLIGDISAKPLPGLPM
;
A
#
# COMPACT_ATOMS: atom_id res chain seq x y z
N THR A 1 -7.52 0.10 -2.23
CA THR A 1 -6.23 0.80 -2.47
C THR A 1 -5.36 -0.15 -3.24
N ARG A 2 -5.12 0.13 -4.52
CA ARG A 2 -4.21 -0.65 -5.37
C ARG A 2 -2.81 -0.10 -5.14
N PHE A 3 -1.95 -0.87 -4.49
CA PHE A 3 -0.54 -0.56 -4.38
C PHE A 3 0.16 -1.11 -5.61
N TYR A 4 0.71 -0.25 -6.43
CA TYR A 4 1.56 -0.62 -7.55
C TYR A 4 2.99 -0.28 -7.18
N PHE A 5 3.88 -1.25 -7.32
CA PHE A 5 5.30 -1.04 -7.13
C PHE A 5 5.89 -0.40 -8.39
N ALA A 6 6.75 0.55 -8.20
CA ALA A 6 7.46 1.22 -9.27
C ALA A 6 8.58 0.35 -9.82
N VAL A 7 8.24 -0.55 -10.68
CA VAL A 7 9.19 -1.45 -11.31
C VAL A 7 9.58 -0.98 -12.72
N SER A 8 8.86 -0.02 -13.27
CA SER A 8 9.00 0.41 -14.68
C SER A 8 10.33 1.03 -15.09
N SER A 9 11.21 1.40 -14.15
CA SER A 9 12.49 2.03 -14.51
C SER A 9 13.60 1.06 -14.90
N PHE A 10 13.43 -0.26 -14.71
CA PHE A 10 14.49 -1.25 -14.94
C PHE A 10 14.41 -1.98 -16.28
N TYR A 11 13.34 -1.83 -17.05
CA TYR A 11 13.07 -2.67 -18.23
C TYR A 11 13.78 -2.31 -19.55
N ARG A 12 14.82 -1.52 -19.55
CA ARG A 12 15.33 -1.00 -20.83
C ARG A 12 16.34 -1.85 -21.61
N ASN A 13 16.84 -3.00 -21.13
CA ASN A 13 17.99 -3.63 -21.80
C ASN A 13 18.11 -5.16 -21.80
N PHE A 14 17.08 -5.98 -21.93
CA PHE A 14 17.30 -7.45 -22.07
C PHE A 14 16.36 -8.13 -23.07
N ALA A 15 16.92 -9.14 -23.77
CA ALA A 15 16.34 -9.95 -24.83
C ALA A 15 15.34 -11.03 -24.34
N PRO A 16 14.59 -11.69 -25.23
CA PRO A 16 13.24 -12.18 -25.00
C PRO A 16 13.18 -13.51 -24.19
N MET A 17 13.10 -13.43 -22.89
CA MET A 17 12.46 -14.44 -22.04
C MET A 17 11.46 -13.67 -21.18
N LYS A 18 10.23 -14.19 -21.03
CA LYS A 18 9.20 -13.57 -20.18
C LYS A 18 9.78 -13.33 -18.79
N LYS A 19 10.20 -12.13 -18.51
CA LYS A 19 10.82 -11.77 -17.25
C LYS A 19 9.88 -10.88 -16.46
N ILE A 20 9.51 -11.36 -15.29
CA ILE A 20 8.57 -10.70 -14.41
C ILE A 20 9.34 -10.09 -13.26
N VAL A 21 9.09 -8.83 -12.96
CA VAL A 21 9.55 -8.21 -11.73
C VAL A 21 8.42 -8.25 -10.70
N ILE A 22 8.70 -8.78 -9.50
CA ILE A 22 7.72 -8.90 -8.43
C ILE A 22 8.01 -7.88 -7.35
N GLY A 23 7.03 -7.03 -7.08
CA GLY A 23 7.03 -6.08 -5.98
C GLY A 23 6.30 -6.67 -4.77
N ILE A 24 6.89 -6.55 -3.58
CA ILE A 24 6.31 -7.02 -2.33
C ILE A 24 6.38 -5.92 -1.28
N ASP A 25 5.21 -5.50 -0.80
CA ASP A 25 5.09 -4.65 0.38
C ASP A 25 4.88 -5.53 1.61
N VAL A 26 5.91 -5.60 2.45
CA VAL A 26 5.89 -6.36 3.71
C VAL A 26 5.43 -5.43 4.82
N GLY A 27 4.11 -5.27 4.94
CA GLY A 27 3.52 -4.45 5.99
C GLY A 27 3.38 -5.20 7.33
N ILE A 28 3.09 -4.47 8.39
CA ILE A 28 2.88 -5.03 9.75
C ILE A 28 1.66 -5.95 9.79
N SER A 29 0.57 -5.56 9.16
CA SER A 29 -0.71 -6.27 9.22
C SER A 29 -1.08 -7.00 7.94
N THR A 30 -0.41 -6.68 6.84
CA THR A 30 -0.69 -7.26 5.53
C THR A 30 0.55 -7.28 4.64
N THR A 31 0.74 -8.37 3.92
CA THR A 31 1.69 -8.47 2.81
C THR A 31 0.93 -8.31 1.50
N LYS A 32 1.44 -7.46 0.60
CA LYS A 32 0.86 -7.22 -0.72
C LYS A 32 1.89 -7.57 -1.78
N ILE A 33 1.45 -8.22 -2.85
CA ILE A 33 2.32 -8.65 -3.94
C ILE A 33 1.70 -8.25 -5.26
N VAL A 34 2.55 -7.79 -6.17
CA VAL A 34 2.20 -7.48 -7.56
C VAL A 34 3.36 -7.88 -8.47
N GLY A 35 3.06 -8.46 -9.61
CA GLY A 35 4.02 -8.66 -10.69
C GLY A 35 3.81 -7.64 -11.79
N ILE A 36 4.89 -7.32 -12.48
CA ILE A 36 4.84 -6.53 -13.71
C ILE A 36 5.65 -7.28 -14.76
N ASP A 37 5.04 -7.56 -15.90
CA ASP A 37 5.70 -8.22 -17.02
C ASP A 37 6.53 -7.23 -17.86
N GLU A 38 7.27 -7.74 -18.84
CA GLU A 38 8.13 -6.97 -19.74
C GLU A 38 7.38 -5.91 -20.56
N SER A 39 6.06 -6.07 -20.75
CA SER A 39 5.22 -5.06 -21.42
C SER A 39 4.77 -3.94 -20.49
N GLY A 40 5.07 -4.06 -19.21
CA GLY A 40 4.61 -3.16 -18.16
C GLY A 40 3.19 -3.47 -17.66
N MET A 41 2.59 -4.59 -18.05
CA MET A 41 1.27 -4.99 -17.57
C MET A 41 1.35 -5.55 -16.15
N VAL A 42 0.36 -5.14 -15.34
CA VAL A 42 0.21 -5.58 -13.96
C VAL A 42 -0.43 -6.97 -13.91
N ILE A 43 0.24 -7.91 -13.25
CA ILE A 43 -0.27 -9.26 -12.99
C ILE A 43 -1.01 -9.25 -11.66
N SER A 44 -2.24 -9.71 -11.67
CA SER A 44 -3.19 -9.88 -10.55
C SER A 44 -2.65 -9.62 -9.14
N PRO A 45 -2.75 -8.40 -8.60
CA PRO A 45 -2.21 -8.11 -7.27
C PRO A 45 -2.97 -8.89 -6.19
N ILE A 46 -2.23 -9.39 -5.19
CA ILE A 46 -2.82 -10.06 -4.02
C ILE A 46 -2.50 -9.32 -2.74
N ARG A 47 -3.37 -9.52 -1.74
CA ARG A 47 -3.18 -9.01 -0.38
C ARG A 47 -3.46 -10.15 0.60
N ILE A 48 -2.52 -10.42 1.49
CA ILE A 48 -2.59 -11.47 2.50
C ILE A 48 -2.43 -10.85 3.89
N LYS A 49 -3.22 -11.31 4.85
CA LYS A 49 -3.07 -10.91 6.24
C LYS A 49 -1.72 -11.42 6.76
N ALA A 50 -0.89 -10.54 7.32
CA ALA A 50 0.38 -10.88 7.91
C ALA A 50 0.21 -11.12 9.42
N THR A 51 0.83 -12.20 9.93
CA THR A 51 0.96 -12.48 11.36
C THR A 51 2.43 -12.42 11.78
N ASP A 52 3.31 -12.87 10.89
CA ASP A 52 4.76 -12.79 11.00
C ASP A 52 5.31 -12.35 9.64
N PRO A 53 6.17 -11.31 9.59
CA PRO A 53 6.65 -10.76 8.31
C PRO A 53 7.34 -11.77 7.40
N ILE A 54 8.22 -12.60 7.96
CA ILE A 54 9.02 -13.58 7.19
C ILE A 54 8.11 -14.68 6.64
N THR A 55 7.35 -15.35 7.51
CA THR A 55 6.43 -16.43 7.10
C THR A 55 5.39 -15.89 6.11
N SER A 56 4.87 -14.70 6.34
CA SER A 56 3.88 -14.08 5.47
C SER A 56 4.46 -13.74 4.10
N LEU A 57 5.72 -13.26 4.04
CA LEU A 57 6.40 -12.99 2.78
C LEU A 57 6.54 -14.26 1.94
N TYR A 58 7.17 -15.31 2.51
CA TYR A 58 7.45 -16.52 1.75
C TYR A 58 6.16 -17.26 1.36
N GLY A 59 5.18 -17.32 2.26
CA GLY A 59 3.87 -17.90 1.99
C GLY A 59 3.10 -17.12 0.91
N ALA A 60 3.09 -15.81 1.00
CA ALA A 60 2.44 -14.93 0.02
C ALA A 60 3.11 -15.04 -1.36
N PHE A 61 4.45 -15.05 -1.40
CA PHE A 61 5.19 -15.19 -2.65
C PHE A 61 4.93 -16.52 -3.33
N GLY A 62 5.04 -17.64 -2.60
CA GLY A 62 4.72 -18.96 -3.14
C GLY A 62 3.28 -19.07 -3.65
N LYS A 63 2.32 -18.54 -2.87
CA LYS A 63 0.91 -18.46 -3.31
C LYS A 63 0.75 -17.63 -4.57
N TYR A 64 1.43 -16.48 -4.67
CA TYR A 64 1.37 -15.59 -5.82
C TYR A 64 1.86 -16.30 -7.10
N LEU A 65 3.01 -16.97 -7.01
CA LEU A 65 3.56 -17.74 -8.12
C LEU A 65 2.59 -18.84 -8.57
N HIS A 66 2.06 -19.60 -7.61
CA HIS A 66 1.12 -20.69 -7.88
C HIS A 66 -0.17 -20.20 -8.55
N ASP A 67 -0.82 -19.16 -7.99
CA ASP A 67 -2.11 -18.65 -8.47
C ASP A 67 -2.00 -18.06 -9.88
N ASN A 68 -0.86 -17.44 -10.20
CA ASN A 68 -0.61 -16.82 -11.51
C ASN A 68 0.14 -17.76 -12.49
N LYS A 69 0.44 -19.00 -12.07
CA LYS A 69 1.17 -20.00 -12.87
C LYS A 69 2.54 -19.48 -13.36
N ILE A 70 3.22 -18.74 -12.50
CA ILE A 70 4.55 -18.19 -12.74
C ILE A 70 5.57 -19.17 -12.16
N SER A 71 6.53 -19.57 -12.97
CA SER A 71 7.68 -20.36 -12.50
C SER A 71 8.77 -19.44 -11.94
N LEU A 72 9.61 -19.97 -11.06
CA LEU A 72 10.63 -19.16 -10.37
C LEU A 72 11.67 -18.59 -11.34
N ASP A 73 11.97 -19.29 -12.42
CA ASP A 73 12.89 -18.90 -13.49
C ASP A 73 12.34 -17.78 -14.40
N GLU A 74 11.02 -17.53 -14.39
CA GLU A 74 10.41 -16.38 -15.03
C GLU A 74 10.56 -15.09 -14.22
N VAL A 75 10.95 -15.19 -12.93
CA VAL A 75 11.13 -14.02 -12.06
C VAL A 75 12.53 -13.45 -12.23
N GLU A 76 12.63 -12.25 -12.77
CA GLU A 76 13.90 -11.56 -12.96
C GLU A 76 14.42 -10.92 -11.69
N GLN A 77 13.52 -10.29 -10.93
CA GLN A 77 13.87 -9.54 -9.73
C GLN A 77 12.70 -9.46 -8.75
N VAL A 78 13.04 -9.40 -7.47
CA VAL A 78 12.12 -9.08 -6.39
C VAL A 78 12.46 -7.70 -5.82
N MET A 79 11.46 -6.82 -5.74
CA MET A 79 11.56 -5.51 -5.10
C MET A 79 10.77 -5.52 -3.79
N LEU A 80 11.46 -5.29 -2.68
CA LEU A 80 10.85 -5.26 -1.35
C LEU A 80 10.61 -3.82 -0.89
N THR A 81 9.52 -3.62 -0.21
CA THR A 81 9.23 -2.38 0.53
C THR A 81 8.40 -2.68 1.78
N GLY A 82 8.02 -1.66 2.53
CA GLY A 82 7.30 -1.78 3.79
C GLY A 82 8.21 -2.03 4.98
N VAL A 83 7.71 -1.73 6.18
CA VAL A 83 8.50 -1.81 7.43
C VAL A 83 9.02 -3.23 7.73
N GLY A 84 8.28 -4.27 7.34
CA GLY A 84 8.71 -5.66 7.50
C GLY A 84 9.88 -6.06 6.62
N SER A 85 10.18 -5.31 5.55
CA SER A 85 11.33 -5.57 4.69
C SER A 85 12.67 -5.40 5.41
N ALA A 86 12.70 -4.69 6.54
CA ALA A 86 13.88 -4.53 7.37
C ALA A 86 14.38 -5.85 7.99
N TYR A 87 13.49 -6.83 8.15
CA TYR A 87 13.85 -8.15 8.71
C TYR A 87 14.35 -9.15 7.66
N ILE A 88 14.49 -8.71 6.39
CA ILE A 88 14.82 -9.58 5.27
C ILE A 88 16.12 -9.08 4.66
N ASP A 89 17.21 -9.77 4.93
CA ASP A 89 18.55 -9.40 4.42
C ASP A 89 19.03 -10.32 3.30
N GLU A 90 18.25 -11.38 3.00
CA GLU A 90 18.63 -12.41 2.05
C GLU A 90 17.90 -12.26 0.71
N ARG A 91 18.43 -12.93 -0.30
CA ARG A 91 17.76 -13.10 -1.58
C ARG A 91 16.54 -14.00 -1.42
N ILE A 92 15.38 -13.54 -1.85
CA ILE A 92 14.15 -14.32 -1.81
C ILE A 92 14.27 -15.48 -2.79
N TYR A 93 14.29 -16.71 -2.27
CA TYR A 93 14.50 -17.95 -3.07
C TYR A 93 15.73 -17.88 -3.99
N GLY A 94 16.79 -17.15 -3.60
CA GLY A 94 18.00 -16.98 -4.42
C GLY A 94 17.86 -15.97 -5.56
N LEU A 95 16.69 -15.35 -5.75
CA LEU A 95 16.44 -14.36 -6.79
C LEU A 95 17.15 -13.03 -6.47
N PRO A 96 17.54 -12.26 -7.50
CA PRO A 96 17.98 -10.87 -7.29
C PRO A 96 16.92 -10.11 -6.52
N THR A 97 17.29 -9.57 -5.35
CA THR A 97 16.36 -8.89 -4.44
C THR A 97 16.93 -7.51 -4.11
N SER A 98 16.09 -6.48 -4.22
CA SER A 98 16.42 -5.10 -3.89
C SER A 98 15.34 -4.49 -3.01
N LYS A 99 15.69 -3.46 -2.24
CA LYS A 99 14.76 -2.73 -1.36
C LYS A 99 14.49 -1.33 -1.93
N SER A 100 13.25 -0.85 -1.73
CA SER A 100 12.83 0.51 -2.03
C SER A 100 12.17 1.12 -0.80
N GLU A 101 12.34 2.42 -0.61
CA GLU A 101 11.60 3.16 0.40
C GLU A 101 10.10 3.10 0.10
N GLU A 102 9.27 2.92 1.14
CA GLU A 102 7.82 2.78 1.02
C GLU A 102 7.18 4.02 0.35
N PHE A 103 7.61 5.22 0.74
CA PHE A 103 7.08 6.46 0.15
C PHE A 103 7.42 6.62 -1.33
N VAL A 104 8.61 6.15 -1.74
CA VAL A 104 9.01 6.14 -3.15
C VAL A 104 8.15 5.16 -3.93
N ALA A 105 7.93 3.97 -3.39
CA ALA A 105 7.07 2.95 -4.00
C ALA A 105 5.62 3.43 -4.13
N ASP A 106 5.06 4.08 -3.10
CA ASP A 106 3.72 4.68 -3.11
C ASP A 106 3.59 5.76 -4.19
N GLY A 107 4.57 6.68 -4.27
CA GLY A 107 4.57 7.77 -5.25
C GLY A 107 4.68 7.28 -6.69
N LEU A 108 5.59 6.34 -6.95
CA LEU A 108 5.78 5.76 -8.27
C LEU A 108 4.57 4.92 -8.70
N GLY A 109 4.00 4.13 -7.78
CA GLY A 109 2.83 3.32 -8.04
C GLY A 109 1.58 4.18 -8.33
N ALA A 110 1.38 5.25 -7.57
CA ALA A 110 0.27 6.18 -7.82
C ALA A 110 0.43 6.91 -9.16
N ARG A 111 1.65 7.27 -9.55
CA ARG A 111 1.94 7.86 -10.86
C ARG A 111 1.66 6.87 -11.99
N TYR A 112 2.08 5.61 -11.81
CA TYR A 112 1.82 4.57 -12.82
C TYR A 112 0.32 4.38 -13.07
N GLU A 113 -0.50 4.39 -12.03
CA GLU A 113 -1.94 4.20 -12.16
C GLU A 113 -2.67 5.46 -12.69
N SER A 114 -2.36 6.63 -12.10
CA SER A 114 -3.08 7.86 -12.39
C SER A 114 -2.60 8.58 -13.66
N LYS A 115 -1.36 8.30 -14.09
CA LYS A 115 -0.65 9.02 -15.16
C LYS A 115 -0.43 10.52 -14.86
N LEU A 116 -0.60 10.93 -13.61
CA LEU A 116 -0.39 12.32 -13.18
C LEU A 116 1.09 12.54 -12.81
N GLU A 117 1.66 13.62 -13.32
CA GLU A 117 3.03 14.05 -13.00
C GLU A 117 3.13 14.79 -11.66
N ARG A 118 2.05 15.45 -11.26
CA ARG A 118 1.97 16.29 -10.04
C ARG A 118 0.76 15.89 -9.23
N MET A 119 1.00 15.43 -7.98
CA MET A 119 -0.08 14.97 -7.10
C MET A 119 0.38 14.87 -5.65
N ILE A 120 -0.58 14.81 -4.75
CA ILE A 120 -0.39 14.36 -3.37
C ILE A 120 -0.98 12.96 -3.27
N VAL A 121 -0.16 12.00 -2.88
CA VAL A 121 -0.59 10.63 -2.59
C VAL A 121 -0.91 10.54 -1.11
N VAL A 122 -2.12 10.10 -0.78
CA VAL A 122 -2.54 9.81 0.60
C VAL A 122 -2.57 8.29 0.75
N SER A 123 -1.54 7.74 1.39
CA SER A 123 -1.44 6.30 1.63
C SER A 123 -2.03 5.96 3.00
N MET A 124 -3.18 5.29 2.99
CA MET A 124 -3.91 4.90 4.20
C MET A 124 -3.72 3.39 4.45
N GLY A 125 -2.75 3.07 5.30
CA GLY A 125 -2.47 1.72 5.78
C GLY A 125 -2.84 1.57 7.25
N THR A 126 -1.93 1.08 8.10
CA THR A 126 -2.06 1.06 9.57
C THR A 126 -2.16 2.47 10.12
N GLY A 127 -1.30 3.38 9.63
CA GLY A 127 -1.39 4.83 9.74
C GLY A 127 -1.71 5.46 8.39
N THR A 128 -1.52 6.79 8.30
CA THR A 128 -1.70 7.56 7.06
C THR A 128 -0.45 8.36 6.78
N SER A 129 0.07 8.28 5.55
CA SER A 129 1.19 9.08 5.06
C SER A 129 0.80 9.95 3.88
N LEU A 130 1.47 11.08 3.73
CA LEU A 130 1.29 12.04 2.65
C LEU A 130 2.59 12.12 1.85
N VAL A 131 2.51 11.84 0.55
CA VAL A 131 3.65 11.84 -0.35
C VAL A 131 3.38 12.82 -1.50
N LYS A 132 4.24 13.81 -1.64
CA LYS A 132 4.21 14.75 -2.78
C LYS A 132 4.97 14.13 -3.94
N CYS A 133 4.35 14.10 -5.11
CA CYS A 133 4.99 13.83 -6.38
C CYS A 133 4.97 15.10 -7.23
N ASP A 134 6.14 15.49 -7.77
CA ASP A 134 6.30 16.67 -8.62
C ASP A 134 7.37 16.37 -9.69
N GLY A 135 6.92 15.97 -10.88
CA GLY A 135 7.80 15.45 -11.92
C GLY A 135 8.60 14.23 -11.42
N LYS A 136 9.92 14.31 -11.38
CA LYS A 136 10.78 13.23 -10.89
C LYS A 136 10.92 13.18 -9.37
N GLU A 137 10.59 14.27 -8.68
CA GLU A 137 10.70 14.34 -7.23
C GLU A 137 9.56 13.59 -6.56
N ILE A 138 9.89 12.72 -5.60
CA ILE A 138 8.94 12.05 -4.70
C ILE A 138 9.42 12.32 -3.28
N LYS A 139 8.57 12.96 -2.47
CA LYS A 139 8.94 13.39 -1.13
C LYS A 139 7.83 13.09 -0.13
N HIS A 140 8.19 12.42 0.97
CA HIS A 140 7.31 12.34 2.13
C HIS A 140 7.16 13.73 2.77
N ILE A 141 5.94 14.23 2.89
CA ILE A 141 5.65 15.58 3.39
C ILE A 141 4.93 15.58 4.74
N GLY A 142 4.53 14.42 5.22
CA GLY A 142 3.90 14.28 6.53
C GLY A 142 3.08 13.01 6.64
N GLY A 143 2.48 12.83 7.80
CA GLY A 143 1.60 11.71 8.08
C GLY A 143 1.10 11.73 9.53
N ILE A 144 0.21 10.85 9.84
CA ILE A 144 -0.34 10.66 11.19
C ILE A 144 -0.46 9.17 11.50
N GLY A 145 -0.38 8.80 12.77
CA GLY A 145 -0.59 7.42 13.22
C GLY A 145 -2.04 6.93 13.10
N ILE A 146 -2.97 7.80 12.71
CA ILE A 146 -4.38 7.45 12.53
C ILE A 146 -4.58 6.86 11.13
N GLY A 147 -5.12 5.65 11.08
CA GLY A 147 -5.39 4.92 9.85
C GLY A 147 -6.27 3.71 10.12
N GLY A 148 -6.15 2.70 9.27
CA GLY A 148 -6.90 1.45 9.40
C GLY A 148 -6.64 0.71 10.71
N GLY A 149 -5.44 0.81 11.27
CA GLY A 149 -5.11 0.24 12.58
C GLY A 149 -5.91 0.90 13.72
N THR A 150 -6.02 2.23 13.70
CA THR A 150 -6.83 2.99 14.67
C THR A 150 -8.30 2.65 14.54
N LEU A 151 -8.82 2.61 13.29
CA LEU A 151 -10.20 2.22 13.02
C LEU A 151 -10.51 0.83 13.59
N ALA A 152 -9.69 -0.17 13.27
CA ALA A 152 -9.86 -1.52 13.75
C ALA A 152 -9.76 -1.61 15.28
N GLY A 153 -8.78 -0.93 15.89
CA GLY A 153 -8.57 -0.91 17.34
C GLY A 153 -9.74 -0.30 18.10
N LEU A 154 -10.21 0.87 17.69
CA LEU A 154 -11.38 1.53 18.31
C LEU A 154 -12.64 0.70 18.11
N SER A 155 -12.86 0.16 16.92
CA SER A 155 -14.04 -0.68 16.66
C SER A 155 -14.04 -1.96 17.51
N ARG A 156 -12.87 -2.56 17.75
CA ARG A 156 -12.75 -3.70 18.65
C ARG A 156 -13.19 -3.35 20.09
N ILE A 157 -12.80 -2.17 20.55
CA ILE A 157 -13.17 -1.70 21.89
C ILE A 157 -14.67 -1.36 21.97
N MET A 158 -15.17 -0.58 21.01
CA MET A 158 -16.52 0.00 21.06
C MET A 158 -17.60 -0.95 20.52
N LEU A 159 -17.30 -1.67 19.41
CA LEU A 159 -18.26 -2.49 18.69
C LEU A 159 -18.02 -3.99 18.86
N LYS A 160 -16.95 -4.39 19.56
CA LYS A 160 -16.52 -5.79 19.74
C LYS A 160 -16.22 -6.53 18.42
N THR A 161 -15.85 -5.80 17.38
CA THR A 161 -15.47 -6.34 16.07
C THR A 161 -14.29 -5.57 15.49
N ASP A 162 -13.45 -6.25 14.74
CA ASP A 162 -12.36 -5.67 13.92
C ASP A 162 -12.52 -6.03 12.43
N ASP A 163 -13.66 -6.60 12.05
CA ASP A 163 -14.01 -6.85 10.65
C ASP A 163 -14.32 -5.52 9.95
N ILE A 164 -13.40 -5.07 9.11
CA ILE A 164 -13.52 -3.80 8.38
C ILE A 164 -14.77 -3.74 7.51
N LYS A 165 -15.20 -4.86 6.91
CA LYS A 165 -16.43 -4.87 6.10
C LYS A 165 -17.66 -4.61 6.94
N GLN A 166 -17.73 -5.24 8.11
CA GLN A 166 -18.80 -5.02 9.07
C GLN A 166 -18.79 -3.58 9.58
N ILE A 167 -17.63 -3.05 9.95
CA ILE A 167 -17.46 -1.67 10.43
C ILE A 167 -17.94 -0.67 9.37
N VAL A 168 -17.52 -0.83 8.10
CA VAL A 168 -17.93 0.04 7.00
C VAL A 168 -19.45 -0.04 6.75
N ASN A 169 -20.05 -1.22 6.85
CA ASN A 169 -21.50 -1.37 6.71
C ASN A 169 -22.28 -0.69 7.84
N LEU A 170 -21.80 -0.79 9.08
CA LEU A 170 -22.39 -0.06 10.19
C LEU A 170 -22.26 1.46 10.00
N ALA A 171 -21.10 1.92 9.59
CA ALA A 171 -20.85 3.35 9.34
C ALA A 171 -21.72 3.94 8.23
N LYS A 172 -22.02 3.18 7.17
CA LYS A 172 -22.92 3.63 6.09
C LYS A 172 -24.34 3.93 6.58
N ASN A 173 -24.78 3.27 7.64
CA ASN A 173 -26.11 3.45 8.23
C ASN A 173 -26.05 4.38 9.46
N GLY A 174 -24.90 4.94 9.77
CA GLY A 174 -24.70 5.88 10.88
C GLY A 174 -25.11 7.31 10.52
N ASP A 175 -25.42 8.07 11.53
CA ASP A 175 -25.73 9.51 11.41
C ASP A 175 -24.57 10.33 12.00
N VAL A 176 -23.75 10.90 11.13
CA VAL A 176 -22.55 11.67 11.50
C VAL A 176 -22.91 12.92 12.29
N SER A 177 -24.09 13.51 12.05
CA SER A 177 -24.55 14.71 12.76
C SER A 177 -24.74 14.51 14.27
N LYS A 178 -24.92 13.25 14.70
CA LYS A 178 -25.09 12.90 16.12
C LYS A 178 -23.78 12.77 16.91
N ILE A 179 -22.66 12.72 16.22
CA ILE A 179 -21.34 12.50 16.86
C ILE A 179 -20.29 13.56 16.50
N ASN A 180 -20.46 14.25 15.37
CA ASN A 180 -19.56 15.33 15.00
C ASN A 180 -19.93 16.61 15.73
N LEU A 181 -18.91 17.25 16.30
CA LEU A 181 -18.99 18.60 16.80
C LEU A 181 -18.49 19.56 15.72
N LEU A 182 -19.39 20.34 15.16
CA LEU A 182 -19.09 21.31 14.13
C LEU A 182 -18.79 22.68 14.76
N ILE A 183 -18.17 23.58 14.00
CA ILE A 183 -17.89 24.94 14.45
C ILE A 183 -19.21 25.66 14.82
N GLY A 184 -20.29 25.43 14.07
CA GLY A 184 -21.61 25.96 14.35
C GLY A 184 -22.23 25.49 15.66
N ASP A 185 -21.80 24.32 16.19
CA ASP A 185 -22.29 23.78 17.46
C ASP A 185 -21.60 24.45 18.68
N ILE A 186 -20.42 25.01 18.49
CA ILE A 186 -19.58 25.59 19.56
C ILE A 186 -19.43 27.10 19.47
N SER A 187 -19.75 27.71 18.31
CA SER A 187 -19.61 29.13 18.08
C SER A 187 -20.96 29.75 17.71
N ALA A 188 -21.41 30.72 18.50
CA ALA A 188 -22.64 31.48 18.22
C ALA A 188 -22.49 32.46 17.03
N LYS A 189 -21.28 32.67 16.53
CA LYS A 189 -20.96 33.56 15.42
C LYS A 189 -20.01 32.93 14.43
N PRO A 190 -20.13 33.23 13.10
CA PRO A 190 -19.18 32.76 12.12
C PRO A 190 -17.75 33.18 12.47
N LEU A 191 -16.81 32.23 12.35
CA LEU A 191 -15.39 32.51 12.51
C LEU A 191 -14.79 32.91 11.16
N PRO A 192 -14.07 34.05 11.07
CA PRO A 192 -13.48 34.47 9.80
C PRO A 192 -12.57 33.40 9.21
N GLY A 193 -12.80 33.07 7.94
CA GLY A 193 -11.98 32.09 7.19
C GLY A 193 -12.32 30.61 7.42
N LEU A 194 -13.33 30.29 8.25
CA LEU A 194 -13.79 28.91 8.46
C LEU A 194 -15.24 28.75 7.99
N PRO A 195 -15.56 27.66 7.25
CA PRO A 195 -16.95 27.35 6.93
C PRO A 195 -17.71 26.96 8.21
N MET A 196 -18.98 27.35 8.28
CA MET A 196 -19.88 26.94 9.36
C MET A 196 -20.38 25.52 9.13
#